data_5734341f4c3f390180b0a6407d22bd57
#
_entry.id   5734341f4c3f390180b0a6407d22bd57
#
_cell.length_a   1.000
_cell.length_b   1.000
_cell.length_c   1.000
_cell.angle_alpha   90.00
_cell.angle_beta   90.00
_cell.angle_gamma   90.00
#
_symmetry.space_group_name_H-M   'P 1'
#
loop_
_entity.id
_entity.type
_entity.pdbx_description
1 polymer ?
#
loop_
_entity_poly.entity_id
_entity_poly.type
_entity_poly.pdbx_seq_one_letter_code
_entity_poly.pdbx_strand_id
1 'polypeptide(L)'
;PNLTEACMLTGMPYREDGWSKADFLKMTDKLRELGADKIVISGLNSTSYITNVVSETPGEIKFLRQKRVGKVRSGTGDIFAAVIASDCVNGYPLENSVKKAAAFVRDCILATEKRDIPPTDGVCFEDVLYRLKV
;
A
#
# COMPACT_ATOMS: atom_id res chain seq x y z
N PRO A 1 6.64 -0.39 -3.30
CA PRO A 1 7.02 -1.70 -2.78
C PRO A 1 6.37 -1.97 -1.42
N ASN A 2 6.24 -3.25 -1.01
CA ASN A 2 6.04 -3.60 0.38
C ASN A 2 7.36 -3.45 1.17
N LEU A 3 7.33 -3.68 2.49
CA LEU A 3 8.52 -3.48 3.35
C LEU A 3 9.68 -4.41 2.95
N THR A 4 9.41 -5.68 2.65
CA THR A 4 10.43 -6.64 2.24
C THR A 4 11.09 -6.22 0.93
N GLU A 5 10.29 -5.86 -0.07
CA GLU A 5 10.76 -5.35 -1.35
C GLU A 5 11.56 -4.05 -1.19
N ALA A 6 11.10 -3.13 -0.34
CA ALA A 6 11.81 -1.89 -0.05
C ALA A 6 13.17 -2.15 0.59
N CYS A 7 13.26 -3.11 1.51
CA CYS A 7 14.55 -3.55 2.07
C CYS A 7 15.48 -4.10 0.99
N MET A 8 14.96 -4.94 0.10
CA MET A 8 15.76 -5.50 -1.00
C MET A 8 16.27 -4.41 -1.96
N LEU A 9 15.42 -3.48 -2.35
CA LEU A 9 15.77 -2.38 -3.25
C LEU A 9 16.81 -1.44 -2.64
N THR A 10 16.71 -1.18 -1.34
CA THR A 10 17.58 -0.22 -0.64
C THR A 10 18.83 -0.82 0.00
N GLY A 11 18.94 -2.17 0.01
CA GLY A 11 20.00 -2.88 0.71
C GLY A 11 19.93 -2.74 2.24
N MET A 12 18.78 -2.34 2.78
CA MET A 12 18.59 -2.28 4.22
C MET A 12 18.18 -3.65 4.76
N PRO A 13 18.75 -4.10 5.89
CA PRO A 13 18.39 -5.39 6.47
C PRO A 13 16.92 -5.41 6.90
N TYR A 14 16.20 -6.46 6.53
CA TYR A 14 14.82 -6.66 6.96
C TYR A 14 14.75 -6.97 8.47
N ARG A 15 13.72 -6.42 9.12
CA ARG A 15 13.34 -6.71 10.52
C ARG A 15 11.83 -6.85 10.58
N GLU A 16 11.34 -7.73 11.44
CA GLU A 16 9.88 -7.89 11.64
C GLU A 16 9.26 -6.67 12.31
N ASP A 17 9.99 -6.07 13.25
CA ASP A 17 9.55 -4.93 14.05
C ASP A 17 10.67 -3.91 14.31
N GLY A 18 10.41 -2.93 15.16
CA GLY A 18 11.39 -1.93 15.57
C GLY A 18 11.75 -0.89 14.50
N TRP A 19 10.90 -0.71 13.49
CA TRP A 19 11.08 0.31 12.47
C TRP A 19 10.70 1.69 13.00
N SER A 20 11.66 2.61 12.97
CA SER A 20 11.47 4.00 13.37
C SER A 20 11.11 4.90 12.18
N LYS A 21 10.63 6.11 12.47
CA LYS A 21 10.43 7.14 11.44
C LYS A 21 11.74 7.44 10.71
N ALA A 22 12.88 7.47 11.43
CA ALA A 22 14.19 7.71 10.85
C ALA A 22 14.61 6.62 9.86
N ASP A 23 14.27 5.35 10.14
CA ASP A 23 14.52 4.24 9.20
C ASP A 23 13.74 4.43 7.90
N PHE A 24 12.47 4.82 7.97
CA PHE A 24 11.67 5.07 6.78
C PHE A 24 12.12 6.30 6.00
N LEU A 25 12.57 7.36 6.66
CA LEU A 25 13.19 8.50 5.99
C LEU A 25 14.43 8.06 5.20
N LYS A 26 15.33 7.30 5.84
CA LYS A 26 16.51 6.74 5.16
C LYS A 26 16.14 5.82 4.00
N MET A 27 15.09 5.01 4.17
CA MET A 27 14.60 4.10 3.12
C MET A 27 14.05 4.88 1.92
N THR A 28 13.25 5.92 2.16
CA THR A 28 12.72 6.78 1.10
C THR A 28 13.81 7.56 0.38
N ASP A 29 14.84 8.04 1.08
CA ASP A 29 15.99 8.71 0.47
C ASP A 29 16.73 7.76 -0.49
N LYS A 30 17.00 6.53 -0.06
CA LYS A 30 17.63 5.51 -0.91
C LYS A 30 16.77 5.15 -2.14
N LEU A 31 15.45 5.07 -1.99
CA LEU A 31 14.55 4.84 -3.12
C LEU A 31 14.57 6.03 -4.10
N ARG A 32 14.74 7.27 -3.61
CA ARG A 32 14.94 8.45 -4.47
C ARG A 32 16.26 8.41 -5.22
N GLU A 33 17.34 7.95 -4.59
CA GLU A 33 18.63 7.74 -5.27
C GLU A 33 18.51 6.75 -6.44
N LEU A 34 17.57 5.81 -6.36
CA LEU A 34 17.23 4.88 -7.45
C LEU A 34 16.31 5.49 -8.52
N GLY A 35 15.91 6.75 -8.38
CA GLY A 35 15.10 7.49 -9.35
C GLY A 35 13.62 7.60 -9.03
N ALA A 36 13.16 7.16 -7.86
CA ALA A 36 11.77 7.33 -7.46
C ALA A 36 11.47 8.77 -7.02
N ASP A 37 10.45 9.41 -7.60
CA ASP A 37 10.00 10.73 -7.21
C ASP A 37 8.94 10.66 -6.10
N LYS A 38 7.90 9.86 -6.31
CA LYS A 38 6.83 9.60 -5.36
C LYS A 38 6.93 8.18 -4.82
N ILE A 39 6.88 8.02 -3.50
CA ILE A 39 7.16 6.75 -2.86
C ILE A 39 6.02 6.35 -1.95
N VAL A 40 5.60 5.09 -2.08
CA VAL A 40 4.67 4.44 -1.16
C VAL A 40 5.28 3.11 -0.73
N ILE A 41 5.53 2.95 0.57
CA ILE A 41 5.90 1.66 1.17
C ILE A 41 4.64 1.09 1.80
N SER A 42 4.14 0.00 1.22
CA SER A 42 2.84 -0.55 1.57
C SER A 42 2.91 -1.68 2.58
N GLY A 43 1.79 -1.91 3.25
CA GLY A 43 1.54 -3.15 3.96
C GLY A 43 2.34 -3.35 5.24
N LEU A 44 2.66 -2.28 5.98
CA LEU A 44 3.16 -2.43 7.35
C LEU A 44 2.03 -2.97 8.23
N ASN A 45 2.09 -4.25 8.50
CA ASN A 45 1.03 -4.96 9.20
C ASN A 45 1.22 -4.89 10.72
N SER A 46 0.14 -4.55 11.43
CA SER A 46 -0.04 -4.86 12.84
C SER A 46 -1.25 -5.76 13.00
N THR A 47 -1.53 -6.20 14.24
CA THR A 47 -2.69 -7.06 14.55
C THR A 47 -4.00 -6.44 14.08
N SER A 48 -4.17 -5.12 14.23
CA SER A 48 -5.44 -4.41 14.01
C SER A 48 -5.42 -3.44 12.84
N TYR A 49 -4.24 -3.08 12.33
CA TYR A 49 -4.08 -2.02 11.33
C TYR A 49 -3.11 -2.42 10.22
N ILE A 50 -3.32 -1.82 9.06
CA ILE A 50 -2.36 -1.76 7.96
C ILE A 50 -1.92 -0.30 7.84
N THR A 51 -0.61 -0.06 7.81
CA THR A 51 -0.05 1.27 7.66
C THR A 51 0.72 1.35 6.34
N ASN A 52 0.51 2.42 5.59
CA ASN A 52 1.29 2.75 4.39
C ASN A 52 2.13 3.99 4.68
N VAL A 53 3.40 3.97 4.30
CA VAL A 53 4.29 5.13 4.38
C VAL A 53 4.26 5.84 3.03
N VAL A 54 4.02 7.15 3.05
CA VAL A 54 3.92 7.97 1.84
C VAL A 54 4.95 9.09 1.91
N SER A 55 5.70 9.28 0.83
CA SER A 55 6.65 10.36 0.66
C SER A 55 6.50 11.01 -0.71
N GLU A 56 6.00 12.25 -0.74
CA GLU A 56 5.91 13.09 -1.96
C GLU A 56 7.07 14.08 -2.04
N THR A 57 7.61 14.48 -0.90
CA THR A 57 8.69 15.46 -0.78
C THR A 57 9.89 14.84 -0.09
N PRO A 58 11.13 15.07 -0.57
CA PRO A 58 12.33 14.61 0.12
C PRO A 58 12.37 15.06 1.59
N GLY A 59 12.73 14.16 2.49
CA GLY A 59 12.79 14.42 3.93
C GLY A 59 11.45 14.42 4.65
N GLU A 60 10.34 14.19 3.94
CA GLU A 60 9.00 14.15 4.53
C GLU A 60 8.35 12.79 4.30
N ILE A 61 7.76 12.24 5.36
CA ILE A 61 6.94 11.03 5.28
C ILE A 61 5.66 11.19 6.09
N LYS A 62 4.61 10.53 5.62
CA LYS A 62 3.32 10.40 6.33
C LYS A 62 2.99 8.93 6.52
N PHE A 63 2.41 8.60 7.66
CA PHE A 63 1.88 7.27 7.95
C PHE A 63 0.37 7.29 7.79
N LEU A 64 -0.13 6.56 6.80
CA LEU A 64 -1.56 6.41 6.55
C LEU A 64 -2.02 5.05 7.06
N ARG A 65 -2.86 5.08 8.08
CA ARG A 65 -3.32 3.89 8.78
C ARG A 65 -4.77 3.57 8.42
N GLN A 66 -5.01 2.29 8.18
CA GLN A 66 -6.35 1.74 7.95
C GLN A 66 -6.59 0.52 8.84
N LYS A 67 -7.82 0.39 9.35
CA LYS A 67 -8.22 -0.81 10.09
C LYS A 67 -8.14 -2.03 9.19
N ARG A 68 -7.51 -3.08 9.70
CA ARG A 68 -7.44 -4.37 9.01
C ARG A 68 -8.82 -5.04 8.98
N VAL A 69 -9.17 -5.65 7.86
CA VAL A 69 -10.40 -6.40 7.66
C VAL A 69 -10.11 -7.73 6.99
N GLY A 70 -10.91 -8.73 7.29
CA GLY A 70 -10.87 -10.04 6.64
C GLY A 70 -9.50 -10.74 6.69
N LYS A 71 -9.33 -11.69 5.77
CA LYS A 71 -8.11 -12.48 5.63
C LYS A 71 -7.16 -11.84 4.62
N VAL A 72 -5.86 -12.13 4.76
CA VAL A 72 -4.86 -11.79 3.73
C VAL A 72 -5.19 -12.57 2.46
N ARG A 73 -5.17 -11.87 1.31
CA ARG A 73 -5.48 -12.46 0.01
C ARG A 73 -4.45 -12.04 -1.02
N SER A 74 -4.19 -12.92 -1.97
CA SER A 74 -3.31 -12.65 -3.11
C SER A 74 -3.86 -11.52 -3.99
N GLY A 75 -3.00 -10.78 -4.69
CA GLY A 75 -3.38 -9.75 -5.67
C GLY A 75 -3.83 -8.41 -5.08
N THR A 76 -3.98 -8.28 -3.76
CA THR A 76 -4.36 -7.00 -3.13
C THR A 76 -3.33 -5.92 -3.35
N GLY A 77 -2.04 -6.27 -3.39
CA GLY A 77 -0.94 -5.35 -3.69
C GLY A 77 -0.99 -4.81 -5.11
N ASP A 78 -1.31 -5.67 -6.08
CA ASP A 78 -1.42 -5.29 -7.49
C ASP A 78 -2.59 -4.32 -7.71
N ILE A 79 -3.74 -4.59 -7.10
CA ILE A 79 -4.91 -3.70 -7.15
C ILE A 79 -4.58 -2.36 -6.50
N PHE A 80 -3.94 -2.37 -5.34
CA PHE A 80 -3.50 -1.17 -4.64
C PHE A 80 -2.57 -0.31 -5.52
N ALA A 81 -1.56 -0.93 -6.12
CA ALA A 81 -0.61 -0.25 -7.00
C ALA A 81 -1.29 0.30 -8.27
N ALA A 82 -2.20 -0.47 -8.87
CA ALA A 82 -2.92 -0.05 -10.09
C ALA A 82 -3.78 1.19 -9.85
N VAL A 83 -4.50 1.26 -8.72
CA VAL A 83 -5.30 2.45 -8.37
C VAL A 83 -4.41 3.67 -8.18
N ILE A 84 -3.29 3.54 -7.47
CA ILE A 84 -2.35 4.65 -7.24
C ILE A 84 -1.72 5.09 -8.56
N ALA A 85 -1.28 4.16 -9.41
CA ALA A 85 -0.68 4.49 -10.69
C ALA A 85 -1.66 5.24 -11.61
N SER A 86 -2.91 4.78 -11.70
CA SER A 86 -3.97 5.46 -12.45
C SER A 86 -4.19 6.89 -11.93
N ASP A 87 -4.32 7.07 -10.63
CA ASP A 87 -4.53 8.38 -10.03
C ASP A 87 -3.32 9.31 -10.25
N CYS A 88 -2.09 8.80 -10.15
CA CYS A 88 -0.87 9.57 -10.41
C CYS A 88 -0.82 10.09 -11.86
N VAL A 89 -1.17 9.26 -12.85
CA VAL A 89 -1.25 9.67 -14.26
C VAL A 89 -2.30 10.77 -14.47
N ASN A 90 -3.39 10.72 -13.73
CA ASN A 90 -4.45 11.74 -13.77
C ASN A 90 -4.19 12.96 -12.88
N GLY A 91 -3.02 13.08 -12.26
CA GLY A 91 -2.61 14.25 -11.48
C GLY A 91 -3.23 14.35 -10.09
N TYR A 92 -3.78 13.26 -9.55
CA TYR A 92 -4.32 13.26 -8.19
C TYR A 92 -3.18 13.29 -7.14
N PRO A 93 -3.38 13.97 -6.01
CA PRO A 93 -2.43 13.96 -4.89
C PRO A 93 -2.18 12.54 -4.37
N LEU A 94 -0.91 12.17 -4.16
CA LEU A 94 -0.51 10.82 -3.79
C LEU A 94 -1.17 10.34 -2.49
N GLU A 95 -1.26 11.20 -1.48
CA GLU A 95 -1.90 10.87 -0.21
C GLU A 95 -3.36 10.46 -0.40
N ASN A 96 -4.10 11.18 -1.24
CA ASN A 96 -5.50 10.89 -1.55
C ASN A 96 -5.64 9.58 -2.33
N SER A 97 -4.74 9.34 -3.28
CA SER A 97 -4.68 8.11 -4.07
C SER A 97 -4.41 6.89 -3.19
N VAL A 98 -3.48 7.00 -2.23
CA VAL A 98 -3.20 5.92 -1.27
C VAL A 98 -4.40 5.63 -0.37
N LYS A 99 -5.08 6.67 0.13
CA LYS A 99 -6.32 6.50 0.92
C LYS A 99 -7.42 5.83 0.11
N LYS A 100 -7.62 6.26 -1.14
CA LYS A 100 -8.59 5.67 -2.07
C LYS A 100 -8.26 4.21 -2.38
N ALA A 101 -7.01 3.91 -2.72
CA ALA A 101 -6.56 2.55 -3.01
C ALA A 101 -6.75 1.62 -1.81
N ALA A 102 -6.36 2.08 -0.61
CA ALA A 102 -6.52 1.31 0.63
C ALA A 102 -8.00 1.04 0.95
N ALA A 103 -8.88 2.03 0.77
CA ALA A 103 -10.32 1.86 0.95
C ALA A 103 -10.91 0.88 -0.08
N PHE A 104 -10.48 0.96 -1.33
CA PHE A 104 -10.94 0.05 -2.38
C PHE A 104 -10.51 -1.39 -2.12
N VAL A 105 -9.25 -1.63 -1.77
CA VAL A 105 -8.76 -2.97 -1.40
C VAL A 105 -9.53 -3.53 -0.20
N ARG A 106 -9.82 -2.72 0.81
CA ARG A 106 -10.68 -3.12 1.94
C ARG A 106 -12.05 -3.58 1.46
N ASP A 107 -12.66 -2.83 0.56
CA ASP A 107 -13.99 -3.14 0.04
C ASP A 107 -13.97 -4.42 -0.82
N CYS A 108 -12.89 -4.65 -1.58
CA CYS A 108 -12.67 -5.92 -2.29
C CYS A 108 -12.59 -7.11 -1.33
N ILE A 109 -11.83 -6.98 -0.24
CA ILE A 109 -11.72 -8.04 0.79
C ILE A 109 -13.09 -8.32 1.41
N LEU A 110 -13.83 -7.28 1.82
CA LEU A 110 -15.16 -7.43 2.42
C LEU A 110 -16.18 -8.06 1.46
N ALA A 111 -16.13 -7.73 0.17
CA ALA A 111 -16.99 -8.35 -0.84
C ALA A 111 -16.65 -9.83 -0.99
N THR A 112 -15.36 -10.17 -0.98
CA THR A 112 -14.88 -11.54 -1.13
C THR A 112 -15.21 -12.41 0.10
N GLU A 113 -15.16 -11.85 1.32
CA GLU A 113 -15.53 -12.56 2.55
C GLU A 113 -17.00 -13.02 2.56
N LYS A 114 -17.86 -12.38 1.78
CA LYS A 114 -19.27 -12.78 1.61
C LYS A 114 -19.45 -13.99 0.69
N ARG A 115 -18.39 -14.37 -0.01
CA ARG A 115 -18.35 -15.52 -0.91
C ARG A 115 -17.42 -16.58 -0.31
N ASP A 116 -17.74 -17.82 -0.45
CA ASP A 116 -16.89 -18.94 0.01
C ASP A 116 -15.76 -19.18 -1.01
N ILE A 117 -14.82 -18.23 -1.06
CA ILE A 117 -13.68 -18.25 -1.99
C ILE A 117 -12.39 -18.50 -1.18
N PRO A 118 -11.56 -19.46 -1.59
CA PRO A 118 -10.27 -19.70 -0.94
C PRO A 118 -9.39 -18.45 -0.90
N PRO A 119 -8.61 -18.20 0.17
CA PRO A 119 -7.73 -17.05 0.29
C PRO A 119 -6.68 -16.94 -0.83
N THR A 120 -6.34 -18.05 -1.47
CA THR A 120 -5.38 -18.13 -2.58
C THR A 120 -5.92 -17.57 -3.91
N ASP A 121 -7.24 -17.48 -4.06
CA ASP A 121 -7.88 -17.14 -5.33
C ASP A 121 -8.03 -15.64 -5.55
N GLY A 122 -7.44 -14.81 -4.68
CA GLY A 122 -7.47 -13.37 -4.80
C GLY A 122 -8.72 -12.72 -4.22
N VAL A 123 -9.11 -11.59 -4.76
CA VAL A 123 -10.27 -10.80 -4.32
C VAL A 123 -11.24 -10.51 -5.47
N CYS A 124 -12.53 -10.48 -5.17
CA CYS A 124 -13.60 -10.14 -6.12
C CYS A 124 -13.68 -8.61 -6.29
N PHE A 125 -12.73 -8.02 -6.99
CA PHE A 125 -12.68 -6.57 -7.19
C PHE A 125 -13.78 -6.08 -8.13
N GLU A 126 -14.24 -6.90 -9.06
CA GLU A 126 -15.29 -6.58 -10.02
C GLU A 126 -16.60 -6.16 -9.33
N ASP A 127 -16.90 -6.79 -8.19
CA ASP A 127 -18.11 -6.53 -7.42
C ASP A 127 -18.18 -5.10 -6.86
N VAL A 128 -17.04 -4.48 -6.69
CA VAL A 128 -16.90 -3.15 -6.09
C VAL A 128 -16.25 -2.12 -7.00
N LEU A 129 -15.96 -2.49 -8.25
CA LEU A 129 -15.28 -1.64 -9.23
C LEU A 129 -16.01 -0.29 -9.45
N TYR A 130 -17.34 -0.28 -9.34
CA TYR A 130 -18.16 0.93 -9.44
C TYR A 130 -17.83 2.01 -8.38
N ARG A 131 -17.08 1.65 -7.32
CA ARG A 131 -16.63 2.57 -6.29
C ARG A 131 -15.39 3.36 -6.69
N LEU A 132 -14.65 2.88 -7.68
CA LEU A 132 -13.58 3.64 -8.31
C LEU A 132 -14.21 4.61 -9.32
N LYS A 133 -14.83 5.68 -8.82
CA LYS A 133 -15.30 6.75 -9.71
C LYS A 133 -14.07 7.42 -10.33
N VAL A 134 -14.03 7.37 -11.63
CA VAL A 134 -13.06 8.10 -12.45
C VAL A 134 -13.50 9.56 -12.51
#